data_eb4579255f1b00f6c3901a3eae04015e
#
_entry.id   eb4579255f1b00f6c3901a3eae04015e
#
_cell.length_a   1.000
_cell.length_b   1.000
_cell.length_c   1.000
_cell.angle_alpha   90.00
_cell.angle_beta   90.00
_cell.angle_gamma   90.00
#
_symmetry.space_group_name_H-M   'P 1'
#
loop_
_entity.id
_entity.type
_entity.pdbx_description
1 polymer ?
#
loop_
_entity_poly.entity_id
_entity_poly.type
_entity_poly.pdbx_seq_one_letter_code
_entity_poly.pdbx_strand_id
1 'polypeptide(L)'
;MSILVNPQWLMARIDSNRAPVILDVRWYRDHLGGYDHYLEHHIPNAIYVDLEQDLTGAHNPARGRRPFPTKEKVQELTRRWGIDKDSYVVVYDSVEGTSAARVWWILRNAGVKDVFFLDGGLQRWEHAGMPTLSLIHI
;
A
#
# COMPACT_ATOMS: atom_id res chain seq x y z
N MET A 1 10.34 10.22 -14.98
CA MET A 1 9.28 9.19 -14.90
C MET A 1 8.28 9.61 -13.83
N SER A 2 6.99 9.49 -14.14
CA SER A 2 5.95 9.84 -13.18
C SER A 2 5.89 8.83 -12.03
N ILE A 3 5.63 9.31 -10.81
CA ILE A 3 5.37 8.44 -9.67
C ILE A 3 3.92 7.95 -9.62
N LEU A 4 3.06 8.49 -10.48
CA LEU A 4 1.67 8.07 -10.58
C LEU A 4 1.50 7.06 -11.72
N VAL A 5 0.75 5.99 -11.43
CA VAL A 5 0.35 5.01 -12.45
C VAL A 5 -1.17 4.91 -12.48
N ASN A 6 -1.72 4.65 -13.67
CA ASN A 6 -3.17 4.54 -13.81
C ASN A 6 -3.62 3.08 -13.67
N PRO A 7 -4.94 2.84 -13.54
CA PRO A 7 -5.44 1.47 -13.42
C PRO A 7 -5.05 0.55 -14.58
N GLN A 8 -5.03 1.07 -15.81
CA GLN A 8 -4.68 0.29 -16.98
C GLN A 8 -3.22 -0.20 -16.94
N TRP A 9 -2.32 0.68 -16.48
CA TRP A 9 -0.91 0.32 -16.32
C TRP A 9 -0.75 -0.82 -15.32
N LEU A 10 -1.43 -0.71 -14.17
CA LEU A 10 -1.34 -1.72 -13.14
C LEU A 10 -1.98 -3.04 -13.58
N MET A 11 -3.16 -2.98 -14.18
CA MET A 11 -3.87 -4.18 -14.65
C MET A 11 -3.01 -4.97 -15.65
N ALA A 12 -2.32 -4.27 -16.55
CA ALA A 12 -1.44 -4.91 -17.53
C ALA A 12 -0.27 -5.66 -16.89
N ARG A 13 0.11 -5.30 -15.66
CA ARG A 13 1.29 -5.87 -15.00
C ARG A 13 0.97 -6.90 -13.93
N ILE A 14 -0.27 -6.97 -13.46
CA ILE A 14 -0.63 -7.91 -12.38
C ILE A 14 -0.30 -9.35 -12.74
N ASP A 15 -0.58 -9.76 -13.97
CA ASP A 15 -0.36 -11.13 -14.44
C ASP A 15 0.94 -11.30 -15.23
N SER A 16 1.81 -10.29 -15.21
CA SER A 16 3.07 -10.36 -15.95
C SER A 16 4.16 -11.08 -15.14
N ASN A 17 5.26 -11.43 -15.81
CA ASN A 17 6.42 -12.03 -15.15
C ASN A 17 7.12 -11.08 -14.18
N ARG A 18 6.82 -9.79 -14.26
CA ARG A 18 7.36 -8.76 -13.38
C ARG A 18 6.23 -8.02 -12.67
N ALA A 19 5.33 -8.80 -12.09
CA ALA A 19 4.23 -8.22 -11.34
C ALA A 19 4.75 -7.37 -10.18
N PRO A 20 4.23 -6.15 -9.99
CA PRO A 20 4.64 -5.33 -8.85
C PRO A 20 4.10 -5.91 -7.55
N VAL A 21 4.77 -5.56 -6.45
CA VAL A 21 4.20 -5.76 -5.11
C VAL A 21 3.17 -4.66 -4.90
N ILE A 22 1.95 -5.01 -4.59
CA ILE A 22 0.85 -4.06 -4.43
C ILE A 22 0.51 -4.00 -2.95
N LEU A 23 0.50 -2.80 -2.39
CA LEU A 23 0.22 -2.57 -0.98
C LEU A 23 -1.07 -1.78 -0.83
N ASP A 24 -2.03 -2.37 -0.11
CA ASP A 24 -3.29 -1.75 0.24
C ASP A 24 -3.12 -1.06 1.60
N VAL A 25 -3.12 0.27 1.60
CA VAL A 25 -2.81 1.08 2.77
C VAL A 25 -4.04 1.86 3.21
N ARG A 26 -5.22 1.31 3.00
CA ARG A 26 -6.44 2.00 3.41
C ARG A 26 -6.55 2.07 4.93
N TRP A 27 -6.84 3.25 5.42
CA TRP A 27 -7.08 3.50 6.82
C TRP A 27 -8.38 4.26 6.97
N TYR A 28 -9.19 3.84 7.90
CA TYR A 28 -10.49 4.47 8.17
C TYR A 28 -10.57 4.80 9.65
N ARG A 29 -11.30 5.87 9.96
CA ARG A 29 -11.53 6.27 11.34
C ARG A 29 -12.66 5.47 12.01
N ASP A 30 -13.42 4.73 11.24
CA ASP A 30 -14.48 3.92 11.79
C ASP A 30 -13.90 2.73 12.57
N HIS A 31 -14.77 2.06 13.34
CA HIS A 31 -14.35 0.94 14.18
C HIS A 31 -14.17 -0.36 13.41
N LEU A 32 -14.50 -0.39 12.12
CA LEU A 32 -14.25 -1.55 11.29
C LEU A 32 -12.78 -1.67 10.88
N GLY A 33 -12.11 -0.51 10.70
CA GLY A 33 -10.73 -0.49 10.30
C GLY A 33 -10.49 -0.86 8.85
N GLY A 34 -9.25 -0.69 8.41
CA GLY A 34 -8.86 -0.92 7.01
C GLY A 34 -8.89 -2.39 6.64
N TYR A 35 -8.58 -3.28 7.58
CA TYR A 35 -8.52 -4.71 7.28
C TYR A 35 -9.88 -5.28 6.87
N ASP A 36 -10.97 -4.86 7.53
CA ASP A 36 -12.31 -5.31 7.16
C ASP A 36 -12.70 -4.82 5.76
N HIS A 37 -12.34 -3.58 5.44
CA HIS A 37 -12.55 -3.06 4.08
C HIS A 37 -11.71 -3.82 3.05
N TYR A 38 -10.49 -4.19 3.40
CA TYR A 38 -9.63 -5.00 2.54
C TYR A 38 -10.28 -6.37 2.26
N LEU A 39 -10.85 -7.01 3.28
CA LEU A 39 -11.50 -8.29 3.10
C LEU A 39 -12.71 -8.21 2.17
N GLU A 40 -13.45 -7.11 2.21
CA GLU A 40 -14.59 -6.91 1.33
C GLU A 40 -14.18 -6.76 -0.13
N HIS A 41 -13.23 -5.87 -0.40
CA HIS A 41 -12.76 -5.60 -1.76
C HIS A 41 -11.31 -5.13 -1.71
N HIS A 42 -10.46 -5.75 -2.53
CA HIS A 42 -9.09 -5.28 -2.72
C HIS A 42 -8.61 -5.62 -4.13
N ILE A 43 -7.60 -4.93 -4.59
CA ILE A 43 -6.98 -5.21 -5.89
C ILE A 43 -6.34 -6.60 -5.84
N PRO A 44 -6.47 -7.41 -6.90
CA PRO A 44 -5.85 -8.75 -6.92
C PRO A 44 -4.37 -8.70 -6.54
N ASN A 45 -3.96 -9.62 -5.69
CA ASN A 45 -2.59 -9.77 -5.18
C ASN A 45 -2.14 -8.67 -4.21
N ALA A 46 -3.00 -7.70 -3.86
CA ALA A 46 -2.64 -6.67 -2.91
C ALA A 46 -2.42 -7.25 -1.51
N ILE A 47 -1.40 -6.75 -0.84
CA ILE A 47 -1.10 -7.08 0.55
C ILE A 47 -1.65 -5.97 1.43
N TYR A 48 -2.40 -6.32 2.46
CA TYR A 48 -2.89 -5.33 3.40
C TYR A 48 -1.76 -4.83 4.31
N VAL A 49 -1.68 -3.52 4.48
CA VAL A 49 -0.72 -2.88 5.37
C VAL A 49 -1.50 -2.15 6.46
N ASP A 50 -1.25 -2.51 7.71
CA ASP A 50 -1.86 -1.84 8.84
C ASP A 50 -1.03 -0.60 9.19
N LEU A 51 -1.58 0.57 8.92
CA LEU A 51 -0.86 1.82 9.09
C LEU A 51 -0.44 2.04 10.55
N GLU A 52 -1.27 1.64 11.50
CA GLU A 52 -0.96 1.87 12.92
C GLU A 52 -0.01 0.84 13.50
N GLN A 53 -0.19 -0.43 13.16
CA GLN A 53 0.66 -1.49 13.70
C GLN A 53 1.98 -1.62 12.95
N ASP A 54 1.91 -1.54 11.62
CA ASP A 54 3.09 -1.82 10.80
C ASP A 54 3.96 -0.58 10.60
N LEU A 55 3.36 0.60 10.43
CA LEU A 55 4.07 1.76 9.92
C LEU A 55 4.20 2.92 10.91
N THR A 56 3.69 2.75 12.12
CA THR A 56 3.84 3.76 13.17
C THR A 56 4.81 3.25 14.20
N GLY A 57 5.83 4.04 14.52
CA GLY A 57 6.77 3.71 15.57
C GLY A 57 6.14 3.81 16.95
N ALA A 58 6.89 3.40 17.97
CA ALA A 58 6.44 3.50 19.35
C ALA A 58 6.05 4.94 19.70
N HIS A 59 4.95 5.09 20.44
CA HIS A 59 4.49 6.41 20.83
C HIS A 59 5.55 7.11 21.66
N ASN A 60 5.93 8.31 21.24
CA ASN A 60 6.91 9.12 21.93
C ASN A 60 6.54 10.60 21.72
N PRO A 61 6.19 11.32 22.78
CA PRO A 61 5.79 12.74 22.64
C PRO A 61 6.81 13.61 21.90
N ALA A 62 8.09 13.28 22.01
CA ALA A 62 9.15 14.04 21.33
C ALA A 62 9.16 13.81 19.81
N ARG A 63 8.58 12.71 19.34
CA ARG A 63 8.56 12.33 17.92
C ARG A 63 7.21 12.52 17.26
N GLY A 64 6.23 13.02 18.02
CA GLY A 64 4.91 13.28 17.51
C GLY A 64 3.96 12.10 17.69
N ARG A 65 2.72 12.29 17.21
CA ARG A 65 1.61 11.34 17.42
C ARG A 65 1.77 10.04 16.62
N ARG A 66 2.34 10.14 15.41
CA ARG A 66 2.54 8.99 14.53
C ARG A 66 3.98 8.99 14.02
N PRO A 67 4.93 8.64 14.87
CA PRO A 67 6.33 8.61 14.45
C PRO A 67 6.54 7.53 13.39
N PHE A 68 7.55 7.74 12.55
CA PHE A 68 7.94 6.74 11.57
C PHE A 68 8.51 5.49 12.28
N PRO A 69 8.34 4.32 11.68
CA PRO A 69 8.92 3.10 12.23
C PRO A 69 10.45 3.14 12.18
N THR A 70 11.08 2.33 13.02
CA THR A 70 12.54 2.21 13.02
C THR A 70 13.03 1.57 11.73
N LYS A 71 14.31 1.74 11.44
CA LYS A 71 14.95 1.13 10.28
C LYS A 71 14.82 -0.40 10.32
N GLU A 72 14.97 -0.99 11.50
CA GLU A 72 14.86 -2.43 11.71
C GLU A 72 13.44 -2.91 11.43
N LYS A 73 12.44 -2.14 11.84
CA LYS A 73 11.04 -2.47 11.56
C LYS A 73 10.74 -2.41 10.07
N VAL A 74 11.26 -1.41 9.37
CA VAL A 74 11.07 -1.29 7.92
C VAL A 74 11.72 -2.49 7.21
N GLN A 75 12.90 -2.91 7.62
CA GLN A 75 13.55 -4.09 7.06
C GLN A 75 12.71 -5.35 7.25
N GLU A 76 12.15 -5.54 8.44
CA GLU A 76 11.26 -6.66 8.72
C GLU A 76 10.06 -6.65 7.80
N LEU A 77 9.41 -5.49 7.63
CA LEU A 77 8.24 -5.34 6.79
C LEU A 77 8.54 -5.61 5.33
N THR A 78 9.62 -5.07 4.80
CA THR A 78 9.97 -5.29 3.39
C THR A 78 10.26 -6.76 3.11
N ARG A 79 10.89 -7.45 4.03
CA ARG A 79 11.11 -8.91 3.90
C ARG A 79 9.79 -9.66 3.92
N ARG A 80 8.88 -9.30 4.81
CA ARG A 80 7.56 -9.94 4.91
C ARG A 80 6.75 -9.75 3.63
N TRP A 81 6.87 -8.59 3.01
CA TRP A 81 6.14 -8.27 1.78
C TRP A 81 6.84 -8.71 0.51
N GLY A 82 8.04 -9.26 0.62
CA GLY A 82 8.80 -9.69 -0.54
C GLY A 82 9.39 -8.57 -1.36
N ILE A 83 9.68 -7.44 -0.73
CA ILE A 83 10.23 -6.26 -1.39
C ILE A 83 11.74 -6.20 -1.19
N ASP A 84 12.48 -6.05 -2.28
CA ASP A 84 13.90 -5.70 -2.25
C ASP A 84 14.13 -4.38 -2.97
N LYS A 85 15.39 -3.96 -3.09
CA LYS A 85 15.72 -2.67 -3.68
C LYS A 85 15.36 -2.55 -5.16
N ASP A 86 15.20 -3.66 -5.85
CA ASP A 86 14.91 -3.71 -7.28
C ASP A 86 13.43 -4.01 -7.58
N SER A 87 12.61 -4.17 -6.55
CA SER A 87 11.19 -4.43 -6.73
C SER A 87 10.45 -3.20 -7.25
N TYR A 88 9.41 -3.44 -8.06
CA TYR A 88 8.39 -2.45 -8.35
C TYR A 88 7.30 -2.56 -7.29
N VAL A 89 6.94 -1.45 -6.69
CA VAL A 89 5.91 -1.41 -5.65
C VAL A 89 4.85 -0.39 -6.05
N VAL A 90 3.60 -0.77 -5.93
CA VAL A 90 2.47 0.14 -6.14
C VAL A 90 1.71 0.24 -4.83
N VAL A 91 1.55 1.46 -4.34
CA VAL A 91 0.78 1.71 -3.11
C VAL A 91 -0.55 2.36 -3.48
N TYR A 92 -1.60 1.99 -2.77
CA TYR A 92 -2.88 2.64 -2.96
C TYR A 92 -3.66 2.71 -1.64
N ASP A 93 -4.54 3.69 -1.57
CA ASP A 93 -5.55 3.78 -0.52
C ASP A 93 -6.93 3.93 -1.16
N SER A 94 -7.91 4.50 -0.46
CA SER A 94 -9.26 4.63 -1.03
C SER A 94 -9.29 5.65 -2.16
N VAL A 95 -8.90 6.90 -1.89
CA VAL A 95 -8.90 7.98 -2.88
C VAL A 95 -7.99 9.15 -2.50
N GLU A 96 -7.80 9.40 -1.20
CA GLU A 96 -7.15 10.62 -0.73
C GLU A 96 -5.63 10.65 -0.96
N GLY A 97 -4.99 9.49 -0.91
CA GLY A 97 -3.55 9.39 -1.13
C GLY A 97 -2.69 9.64 0.11
N THR A 98 -3.27 10.07 1.22
CA THR A 98 -2.51 10.43 2.43
C THR A 98 -1.81 9.22 3.04
N SER A 99 -2.53 8.12 3.20
CA SER A 99 -1.97 6.88 3.76
C SER A 99 -0.96 6.25 2.81
N ALA A 100 -1.27 6.24 1.53
CA ALA A 100 -0.35 5.74 0.51
C ALA A 100 0.93 6.57 0.46
N ALA A 101 0.82 7.89 0.62
CA ALA A 101 1.99 8.78 0.62
C ALA A 101 2.95 8.44 1.75
N ARG A 102 2.44 8.08 2.92
CA ARG A 102 3.27 7.70 4.06
C ARG A 102 4.10 6.46 3.76
N VAL A 103 3.48 5.44 3.16
CA VAL A 103 4.19 4.22 2.78
C VAL A 103 5.20 4.50 1.68
N TRP A 104 4.81 5.30 0.69
CA TRP A 104 5.71 5.70 -0.39
C TRP A 104 6.99 6.34 0.15
N TRP A 105 6.82 7.28 1.08
CA TRP A 105 7.94 7.98 1.70
C TRP A 105 8.85 7.01 2.47
N ILE A 106 8.25 6.14 3.28
CA ILE A 106 9.00 5.17 4.09
C ILE A 106 9.82 4.25 3.21
N LEU A 107 9.22 3.71 2.15
CA LEU A 107 9.91 2.79 1.25
C LEU A 107 11.00 3.49 0.43
N ARG A 108 10.73 4.69 -0.06
CA ARG A 108 11.73 5.47 -0.79
C ARG A 108 12.92 5.79 0.11
N ASN A 109 12.65 6.17 1.33
CA ASN A 109 13.70 6.50 2.30
C ASN A 109 14.50 5.26 2.71
N ALA A 110 13.91 4.07 2.59
CA ALA A 110 14.59 2.81 2.87
C ALA A 110 15.41 2.28 1.68
N GLY A 111 15.36 2.96 0.53
CA GLY A 111 16.18 2.61 -0.63
C GLY A 111 15.43 1.91 -1.76
N VAL A 112 14.12 1.75 -1.67
CA VAL A 112 13.33 1.19 -2.77
C VAL A 112 13.10 2.29 -3.80
N LYS A 113 13.62 2.11 -5.01
CA LYS A 113 13.63 3.17 -6.03
C LYS A 113 12.31 3.30 -6.77
N ASP A 114 11.65 2.18 -7.06
CA ASP A 114 10.50 2.13 -7.95
C ASP A 114 9.22 1.93 -7.15
N VAL A 115 8.81 2.97 -6.44
CA VAL A 115 7.56 2.99 -5.68
C VAL A 115 6.62 3.99 -6.35
N PHE A 116 5.42 3.53 -6.69
CA PHE A 116 4.43 4.30 -7.43
C PHE A 116 3.13 4.39 -6.66
N PHE A 117 2.38 5.46 -6.92
CA PHE A 117 1.00 5.60 -6.43
C PHE A 117 0.03 5.15 -7.50
N LEU A 118 -0.99 4.44 -7.12
CA LEU A 118 -2.15 4.23 -7.99
C LEU A 118 -2.99 5.50 -8.00
N ASP A 119 -3.02 6.18 -9.14
CA ASP A 119 -3.73 7.45 -9.29
C ASP A 119 -5.22 7.25 -9.06
N GLY A 120 -5.78 8.00 -8.11
CA GLY A 120 -7.18 7.89 -7.70
C GLY A 120 -7.51 6.70 -6.81
N GLY A 121 -6.51 5.89 -6.44
CA GLY A 121 -6.67 4.79 -5.50
C GLY A 121 -7.69 3.73 -5.92
N LEU A 122 -8.23 3.03 -4.95
CA LEU A 122 -9.20 1.96 -5.20
C LEU A 122 -10.47 2.49 -5.86
N GLN A 123 -10.90 3.70 -5.53
CA GLN A 123 -12.10 4.27 -6.11
C GLN A 123 -12.00 4.37 -7.63
N ARG A 124 -10.88 4.90 -8.12
CA ARG A 124 -10.69 5.01 -9.58
C ARG A 124 -10.52 3.66 -10.25
N TRP A 125 -9.86 2.72 -9.56
CA TRP A 125 -9.71 1.35 -10.04
C TRP A 125 -11.07 0.71 -10.30
N GLU A 126 -11.99 0.84 -9.34
CA GLU A 126 -13.34 0.30 -9.48
C GLU A 126 -14.15 1.02 -10.55
N HIS A 127 -14.04 2.36 -10.64
CA HIS A 127 -14.71 3.15 -11.68
C HIS A 127 -14.23 2.80 -13.09
N ALA A 128 -12.99 2.34 -13.20
CA ALA A 128 -12.45 1.90 -14.49
C ALA A 128 -12.91 0.48 -14.86
N GLY A 129 -13.71 -0.16 -14.00
CA GLY A 129 -14.21 -1.51 -14.26
C GLY A 129 -13.20 -2.61 -14.02
N MET A 130 -12.12 -2.33 -13.32
CA MET A 130 -11.08 -3.32 -13.02
C MET A 130 -11.53 -4.27 -11.91
N PRO A 131 -11.05 -5.54 -11.92
CA PRO A 131 -11.52 -6.54 -10.97
C PRO A 131 -11.01 -6.30 -9.56
N THR A 132 -11.82 -6.69 -8.58
CA THR A 132 -11.41 -6.77 -7.18
C THR A 132 -11.69 -8.17 -6.67
N LEU A 133 -11.00 -8.54 -5.58
CA LEU A 133 -11.23 -9.80 -4.89
C LEU A 133 -11.88 -9.53 -3.56
N SER A 134 -12.65 -10.51 -3.08
CA SER A 134 -13.26 -10.51 -1.77
C SER A 134 -12.88 -11.79 -1.05
N LEU A 135 -12.54 -11.69 0.23
CA LEU A 135 -12.20 -12.85 1.05
C LEU A 135 -13.34 -13.26 2.00
N ILE A 136 -14.46 -12.53 1.99
CA ILE A 136 -15.57 -12.82 2.89
C ILE A 136 -16.54 -13.87 2.38
N HIS A 137 -16.39 -14.31 1.14
CA HIS A 137 -17.26 -15.31 0.49
C HIS A 137 -16.58 -16.66 0.25
N ILE A 138 -15.52 -16.91 0.98
CA ILE A 138 -14.81 -18.18 0.86
C ILE A 138 -15.43 -19.24 1.77
#